data_5c7da32db9e60959526408600c17129c
#
_entry.id   5c7da32db9e60959526408600c17129c
#
_cell.length_a   1.000
_cell.length_b   1.000
_cell.length_c   1.000
_cell.angle_alpha   90.00
_cell.angle_beta   90.00
_cell.angle_gamma   90.00
#
_symmetry.space_group_name_H-M   'P 1'
#
loop_
_entity.id
_entity.type
_entity.pdbx_description
1 polymer ?
#
loop_
_entity_poly.entity_id
_entity_poly.type
_entity_poly.pdbx_seq_one_letter_code
_entity_poly.pdbx_strand_id
1 'polypeptide(L)'
;VMAALQAVICCTGCLILGVQCASVPVFFLTAIIASLAYLAIQYALSTTLQHVGKAFCIILVFVQIPGASGLYPIEMTPAFFQAVYPLFPFTYGIDAMREAICGFYENAWGANIAVLLGFLVAFDVFGSVARPYLANLNRLFAKQIEQSDIINIESTELPERHYRISQMIKVLADREEYRQEMQQSKARFMQLYPRLK
;
A
#
# COMPACT_ATOMS: atom_id res chain seq x y z
N VAL A 1 5.51 -12.94 0.77
CA VAL A 1 5.68 -13.26 2.21
C VAL A 1 4.77 -12.40 3.06
N MET A 2 4.80 -11.06 2.96
CA MET A 2 3.99 -10.16 3.81
C MET A 2 2.48 -10.42 3.72
N ALA A 3 1.93 -10.56 2.50
CA ALA A 3 0.51 -10.82 2.30
C ALA A 3 0.05 -12.15 2.95
N ALA A 4 0.85 -13.22 2.79
CA ALA A 4 0.55 -14.49 3.41
C ALA A 4 0.62 -14.41 4.95
N LEU A 5 1.61 -13.72 5.50
CA LEU A 5 1.72 -13.49 6.94
C LEU A 5 0.52 -12.73 7.49
N GLN A 6 0.09 -11.67 6.80
CA GLN A 6 -1.09 -10.88 7.17
C GLN A 6 -2.36 -11.74 7.15
N ALA A 7 -2.55 -12.58 6.11
CA ALA A 7 -3.69 -13.49 6.03
C ALA A 7 -3.72 -14.47 7.23
N VAL A 8 -2.56 -15.05 7.58
CA VAL A 8 -2.43 -15.97 8.71
C VAL A 8 -2.78 -15.26 10.03
N ILE A 9 -2.26 -14.05 10.26
CA ILE A 9 -2.58 -13.28 11.47
C ILE A 9 -4.08 -12.99 11.57
N CYS A 10 -4.70 -12.54 10.46
CA CYS A 10 -6.14 -12.26 10.42
C CYS A 10 -6.97 -13.53 10.71
N CYS A 11 -6.66 -14.65 10.07
CA CYS A 11 -7.36 -15.92 10.28
C CYS A 11 -7.21 -16.42 11.72
N THR A 12 -6.00 -16.32 12.29
CA THR A 12 -5.76 -16.69 13.69
C THR A 12 -6.57 -15.81 14.63
N GLY A 13 -6.64 -14.49 14.37
CA GLY A 13 -7.49 -13.56 15.13
C GLY A 13 -8.97 -13.94 15.06
N CYS A 14 -9.49 -14.30 13.89
CA CYS A 14 -10.87 -14.77 13.73
C CYS A 14 -11.17 -16.03 14.55
N LEU A 15 -10.26 -16.99 14.57
CA LEU A 15 -10.42 -18.21 15.37
C LEU A 15 -10.39 -17.93 16.88
N ILE A 16 -9.51 -17.03 17.33
CA ILE A 16 -9.46 -16.60 18.75
C ILE A 16 -10.78 -15.91 19.15
N LEU A 17 -11.39 -15.15 18.25
CA LEU A 17 -12.70 -14.51 18.45
C LEU A 17 -13.88 -15.49 18.43
N GLY A 18 -13.63 -16.77 18.18
CA GLY A 18 -14.64 -17.82 18.25
C GLY A 18 -15.37 -18.12 16.94
N VAL A 19 -14.83 -17.71 15.81
CA VAL A 19 -15.37 -18.09 14.50
C VAL A 19 -15.19 -19.60 14.30
N GLN A 20 -16.31 -20.32 14.17
CA GLN A 20 -16.32 -21.74 13.89
C GLN A 20 -16.22 -21.95 12.37
N CYS A 21 -15.24 -22.73 11.94
CA CYS A 21 -15.04 -23.08 10.53
C CYS A 21 -15.28 -24.57 10.31
N ALA A 22 -15.93 -24.93 9.22
CA ALA A 22 -16.12 -26.31 8.81
C ALA A 22 -14.77 -27.01 8.56
N SER A 23 -13.79 -26.26 8.01
CA SER A 23 -12.45 -26.76 7.76
C SER A 23 -11.41 -25.65 7.96
N VAL A 24 -10.70 -25.68 9.09
CA VAL A 24 -9.66 -24.70 9.44
C VAL A 24 -8.54 -24.62 8.39
N PRO A 25 -7.95 -25.72 7.90
CA PRO A 25 -6.87 -25.64 6.91
C PRO A 25 -7.33 -24.99 5.60
N VAL A 26 -8.56 -25.26 5.16
CA VAL A 26 -9.12 -24.67 3.94
C VAL A 26 -9.40 -23.18 4.15
N PHE A 27 -9.83 -22.77 5.33
CA PHE A 27 -10.01 -21.36 5.69
C PHE A 27 -8.69 -20.57 5.56
N PHE A 28 -7.59 -21.09 6.11
CA PHE A 28 -6.26 -20.47 5.96
C PHE A 28 -5.79 -20.45 4.50
N LEU A 29 -5.97 -21.56 3.78
CA LEU A 29 -5.58 -21.65 2.37
C LEU A 29 -6.32 -20.63 1.52
N THR A 30 -7.63 -20.52 1.69
CA THR A 30 -8.48 -19.55 1.00
C THR A 30 -8.03 -18.12 1.27
N ALA A 31 -7.76 -17.79 2.55
CA ALA A 31 -7.29 -16.46 2.93
C ALA A 31 -5.94 -16.10 2.31
N ILE A 32 -5.00 -17.04 2.28
CA ILE A 32 -3.68 -16.83 1.67
C ILE A 32 -3.82 -16.60 0.15
N ILE A 33 -4.60 -17.42 -0.56
CA ILE A 33 -4.80 -17.27 -2.00
C ILE A 33 -5.49 -15.94 -2.32
N ALA A 34 -6.56 -15.59 -1.59
CA ALA A 34 -7.27 -14.33 -1.76
C ALA A 34 -6.33 -13.12 -1.49
N SER A 35 -5.54 -13.16 -0.43
CA SER A 35 -4.58 -12.12 -0.10
C SER A 35 -3.52 -11.94 -1.19
N LEU A 36 -3.01 -13.03 -1.77
CA LEU A 36 -2.06 -12.97 -2.87
C LEU A 36 -2.69 -12.40 -4.15
N ALA A 37 -3.92 -12.82 -4.49
CA ALA A 37 -4.64 -12.31 -5.66
C ALA A 37 -4.90 -10.80 -5.54
N TYR A 38 -5.36 -10.32 -4.39
CA TYR A 38 -5.59 -8.89 -4.17
C TYR A 38 -4.29 -8.08 -4.18
N LEU A 39 -3.21 -8.62 -3.62
CA LEU A 39 -1.90 -7.98 -3.69
C LEU A 39 -1.39 -7.88 -5.14
N ALA A 40 -1.58 -8.93 -5.96
CA ALA A 40 -1.19 -8.93 -7.37
C ALA A 40 -1.92 -7.82 -8.14
N ILE A 41 -3.24 -7.66 -7.93
CA ILE A 41 -4.04 -6.58 -8.54
C ILE A 41 -3.50 -5.21 -8.14
N GLN A 42 -3.31 -4.97 -6.85
CA GLN A 42 -2.79 -3.69 -6.34
C GLN A 42 -1.38 -3.40 -6.85
N TYR A 43 -0.53 -4.42 -6.86
CA TYR A 43 0.84 -4.30 -7.36
C TYR A 43 0.87 -3.98 -8.85
N ALA A 44 0.08 -4.70 -9.66
CA ALA A 44 -0.03 -4.45 -11.10
C ALA A 44 -0.47 -3.01 -11.39
N LEU A 45 -1.53 -2.54 -10.76
CA LEU A 45 -2.05 -1.17 -10.93
C LEU A 45 -1.06 -0.10 -10.43
N SER A 46 -0.44 -0.32 -9.27
CA SER A 46 0.52 0.62 -8.70
C SER A 46 1.81 0.72 -9.54
N THR A 47 2.30 -0.39 -10.10
CA THR A 47 3.53 -0.40 -10.91
C THR A 47 3.31 0.11 -12.33
N THR A 48 2.11 -0.06 -12.88
CA THR A 48 1.77 0.38 -14.24
C THR A 48 1.38 1.86 -14.29
N LEU A 49 0.55 2.33 -13.36
CA LEU A 49 -0.03 3.68 -13.37
C LEU A 49 0.56 4.60 -12.28
N GLN A 50 1.50 4.12 -11.46
CA GLN A 50 2.14 4.87 -10.38
C GLN A 50 1.14 5.61 -9.47
N HIS A 51 1.18 6.96 -9.40
CA HIS A 51 0.29 7.75 -8.52
C HIS A 51 -1.19 7.60 -8.87
N VAL A 52 -1.52 7.58 -10.17
CA VAL A 52 -2.89 7.37 -10.67
C VAL A 52 -3.38 5.97 -10.31
N GLY A 53 -2.50 4.95 -10.41
CA GLY A 53 -2.82 3.58 -10.03
C GLY A 53 -3.17 3.41 -8.58
N LYS A 54 -2.48 4.10 -7.68
CA LYS A 54 -2.80 4.09 -6.24
C LYS A 54 -4.19 4.67 -5.97
N ALA A 55 -4.53 5.81 -6.60
CA ALA A 55 -5.86 6.40 -6.48
C ALA A 55 -6.94 5.47 -7.04
N PHE A 56 -6.67 4.83 -8.19
CA PHE A 56 -7.59 3.87 -8.80
C PHE A 56 -7.80 2.63 -7.93
N CYS A 57 -6.76 2.12 -7.26
CA CYS A 57 -6.89 1.02 -6.29
C CYS A 57 -7.83 1.37 -5.15
N ILE A 58 -7.76 2.60 -4.62
CA ILE A 58 -8.64 3.04 -3.54
C ILE A 58 -10.09 3.06 -4.02
N ILE A 59 -10.36 3.66 -5.18
CA ILE A 59 -11.71 3.70 -5.77
C ILE A 59 -12.22 2.28 -6.02
N LEU A 60 -11.38 1.40 -6.58
CA LEU A 60 -11.72 0.01 -6.85
C LEU A 60 -12.16 -0.72 -5.57
N VAL A 61 -11.43 -0.56 -4.47
CA VAL A 61 -11.78 -1.16 -3.17
C VAL A 61 -13.13 -0.63 -2.67
N PHE A 62 -13.36 0.69 -2.72
CA PHE A 62 -14.63 1.28 -2.29
C PHE A 62 -15.83 0.78 -3.11
N VAL A 63 -15.66 0.58 -4.41
CA VAL A 63 -16.71 0.05 -5.28
C VAL A 63 -16.94 -1.45 -5.04
N GLN A 64 -15.88 -2.20 -4.76
CA GLN A 64 -15.96 -3.65 -4.52
C GLN A 64 -16.64 -4.01 -3.18
N ILE A 65 -16.53 -3.18 -2.14
CA ILE A 65 -17.15 -3.46 -0.84
C ILE A 65 -18.67 -3.69 -0.96
N PRO A 66 -19.48 -2.77 -1.52
CA PRO A 66 -20.91 -3.02 -1.73
C PRO A 66 -21.18 -4.00 -2.88
N GLY A 67 -20.33 -4.02 -3.91
CA GLY A 67 -20.56 -4.77 -5.13
C GLY A 67 -20.22 -6.26 -5.05
N ALA A 68 -19.52 -6.72 -4.02
CA ALA A 68 -19.06 -8.11 -3.89
C ALA A 68 -19.94 -8.98 -2.96
N SER A 69 -21.15 -8.55 -2.64
CA SER A 69 -22.12 -9.23 -1.74
C SER A 69 -21.56 -9.61 -0.36
N GLY A 70 -20.53 -8.92 0.10
CA GLY A 70 -19.92 -9.18 1.39
C GLY A 70 -20.77 -8.72 2.59
N LEU A 71 -21.40 -7.55 2.45
CA LEU A 71 -22.24 -6.94 3.49
C LEU A 71 -23.74 -7.17 3.26
N TYR A 72 -24.18 -7.11 2.00
CA TYR A 72 -25.58 -7.26 1.61
C TYR A 72 -25.70 -8.26 0.46
N PRO A 73 -26.81 -9.02 0.38
CA PRO A 73 -27.11 -9.83 -0.80
C PRO A 73 -27.10 -8.98 -2.06
N ILE A 74 -26.56 -9.53 -3.17
CA ILE A 74 -26.40 -8.76 -4.43
C ILE A 74 -27.74 -8.29 -5.01
N GLU A 75 -28.83 -9.01 -4.72
CA GLU A 75 -30.18 -8.70 -5.17
C GLU A 75 -30.71 -7.37 -4.58
N MET A 76 -30.15 -6.94 -3.43
CA MET A 76 -30.51 -5.68 -2.78
C MET A 76 -29.74 -4.47 -3.32
N THR A 77 -28.73 -4.72 -4.15
CA THR A 77 -27.87 -3.67 -4.70
C THR A 77 -28.44 -3.13 -6.02
N PRO A 78 -28.10 -1.87 -6.42
CA PRO A 78 -28.49 -1.32 -7.72
C PRO A 78 -28.07 -2.21 -8.89
N ALA A 79 -28.84 -2.20 -9.97
CA ALA A 79 -28.61 -3.03 -11.16
C ALA A 79 -27.19 -2.92 -11.74
N PHE A 80 -26.54 -1.77 -11.58
CA PHE A 80 -25.14 -1.57 -11.96
C PHE A 80 -24.21 -2.57 -11.24
N PHE A 81 -24.33 -2.70 -9.93
CA PHE A 81 -23.49 -3.62 -9.15
C PHE A 81 -23.78 -5.08 -9.48
N GLN A 82 -25.04 -5.43 -9.74
CA GLN A 82 -25.42 -6.77 -10.17
C GLN A 82 -24.77 -7.15 -11.50
N ALA A 83 -24.70 -6.19 -12.45
CA ALA A 83 -24.08 -6.41 -13.74
C ALA A 83 -22.55 -6.57 -13.66
N VAL A 84 -21.89 -5.83 -12.74
CA VAL A 84 -20.42 -5.83 -12.58
C VAL A 84 -19.94 -6.89 -11.58
N TYR A 85 -20.85 -7.48 -10.81
CA TYR A 85 -20.57 -8.48 -9.77
C TYR A 85 -19.60 -9.60 -10.21
N PRO A 86 -19.78 -10.23 -11.39
CA PRO A 86 -18.87 -11.31 -11.83
C PRO A 86 -17.44 -10.83 -12.13
N LEU A 87 -17.24 -9.52 -12.32
CA LEU A 87 -15.93 -8.95 -12.63
C LEU A 87 -15.12 -8.65 -11.35
N PHE A 88 -15.76 -8.64 -10.18
CA PHE A 88 -15.09 -8.30 -8.94
C PHE A 88 -14.36 -9.50 -8.33
N PRO A 89 -13.04 -9.43 -8.14
CA PRO A 89 -12.28 -10.51 -7.51
C PRO A 89 -12.69 -10.75 -6.04
N PHE A 90 -13.22 -9.72 -5.34
CA PHE A 90 -13.70 -9.86 -3.97
C PHE A 90 -14.89 -10.83 -3.85
N THR A 91 -15.75 -10.88 -4.86
CA THR A 91 -16.87 -11.83 -4.94
C THR A 91 -16.42 -13.26 -4.71
N TYR A 92 -15.45 -13.70 -5.50
CA TYR A 92 -14.94 -15.09 -5.43
C TYR A 92 -14.20 -15.38 -4.13
N GLY A 93 -13.51 -14.37 -3.56
CA GLY A 93 -12.87 -14.48 -2.26
C GLY A 93 -13.87 -14.65 -1.13
N ILE A 94 -14.96 -13.87 -1.15
CA ILE A 94 -16.01 -13.92 -0.13
C ILE A 94 -16.76 -15.25 -0.23
N ASP A 95 -17.13 -15.69 -1.42
CA ASP A 95 -17.87 -16.94 -1.62
C ASP A 95 -17.02 -18.15 -1.23
N ALA A 96 -15.74 -18.20 -1.62
CA ALA A 96 -14.82 -19.25 -1.18
C ALA A 96 -14.64 -19.27 0.35
N MET A 97 -14.61 -18.09 0.99
CA MET A 97 -14.51 -17.97 2.43
C MET A 97 -15.78 -18.43 3.15
N ARG A 98 -16.97 -18.11 2.59
CA ARG A 98 -18.26 -18.61 3.12
C ARG A 98 -18.31 -20.13 3.12
N GLU A 99 -17.85 -20.77 2.04
CA GLU A 99 -17.81 -22.24 1.98
C GLU A 99 -16.81 -22.85 2.97
N ALA A 100 -15.67 -22.21 3.19
CA ALA A 100 -14.71 -22.67 4.19
C ALA A 100 -15.26 -22.57 5.62
N ILE A 101 -16.16 -21.63 5.89
CA ILE A 101 -16.79 -21.41 7.19
C ILE A 101 -18.05 -22.27 7.35
N CYS A 102 -18.98 -22.20 6.40
CA CYS A 102 -20.31 -22.80 6.51
C CYS A 102 -20.36 -24.26 6.05
N GLY A 103 -19.37 -24.72 5.30
CA GLY A 103 -19.31 -26.05 4.69
C GLY A 103 -19.34 -25.98 3.16
N PHE A 104 -18.80 -27.03 2.53
CA PHE A 104 -18.67 -27.10 1.09
C PHE A 104 -20.02 -27.47 0.43
N TYR A 105 -20.36 -26.72 -0.61
CA TYR A 105 -21.49 -27.02 -1.46
C TYR A 105 -20.99 -27.37 -2.87
N GLU A 106 -21.23 -28.61 -3.29
CA GLU A 106 -20.75 -29.16 -4.56
C GLU A 106 -19.25 -28.93 -4.77
N ASN A 107 -18.85 -28.27 -5.88
CA ASN A 107 -17.46 -27.91 -6.17
C ASN A 107 -17.28 -26.39 -6.29
N ALA A 108 -18.15 -25.60 -5.68
CA ALA A 108 -18.15 -24.15 -5.83
C ALA A 108 -16.89 -23.51 -5.23
N TRP A 109 -16.38 -24.03 -4.09
CA TRP A 109 -15.10 -23.60 -3.53
C TRP A 109 -13.95 -23.72 -4.55
N GLY A 110 -13.82 -24.88 -5.21
CA GLY A 110 -12.78 -25.10 -6.20
C GLY A 110 -12.89 -24.15 -7.39
N ALA A 111 -14.11 -23.88 -7.87
CA ALA A 111 -14.36 -22.94 -8.95
C ALA A 111 -13.96 -21.51 -8.56
N ASN A 112 -14.34 -21.05 -7.35
CA ASN A 112 -14.00 -19.72 -6.86
C ASN A 112 -12.49 -19.53 -6.69
N ILE A 113 -11.80 -20.53 -6.15
CA ILE A 113 -10.33 -20.52 -6.04
C ILE A 113 -9.66 -20.51 -7.41
N ALA A 114 -10.16 -21.28 -8.39
CA ALA A 114 -9.62 -21.28 -9.75
C ALA A 114 -9.73 -19.89 -10.41
N VAL A 115 -10.86 -19.20 -10.21
CA VAL A 115 -11.04 -17.82 -10.69
C VAL A 115 -10.08 -16.85 -9.99
N LEU A 116 -9.89 -16.95 -8.68
CA LEU A 116 -8.93 -16.11 -7.95
C LEU A 116 -7.49 -16.32 -8.44
N LEU A 117 -7.09 -17.57 -8.68
CA LEU A 117 -5.78 -17.88 -9.28
C LEU A 117 -5.68 -17.33 -10.71
N GLY A 118 -6.76 -17.36 -11.47
CA GLY A 118 -6.84 -16.73 -12.79
C GLY A 118 -6.62 -15.23 -12.72
N PHE A 119 -7.24 -14.53 -11.78
CA PHE A 119 -6.99 -13.10 -11.53
C PHE A 119 -5.54 -12.83 -11.13
N LEU A 120 -4.97 -13.65 -10.24
CA LEU A 120 -3.57 -13.52 -9.83
C LEU A 120 -2.64 -13.57 -11.04
N VAL A 121 -2.74 -14.61 -11.85
CA VAL A 121 -1.90 -14.78 -13.05
C VAL A 121 -2.14 -13.68 -14.08
N ALA A 122 -3.41 -13.32 -14.34
CA ALA A 122 -3.77 -12.29 -15.31
C ALA A 122 -3.17 -10.94 -14.93
N PHE A 123 -3.27 -10.53 -13.65
CA PHE A 123 -2.71 -9.26 -13.19
C PHE A 123 -1.19 -9.25 -13.07
N ASP A 124 -0.54 -10.37 -12.73
CA ASP A 124 0.92 -10.48 -12.78
C ASP A 124 1.45 -10.33 -14.21
N VAL A 125 0.82 -11.00 -15.17
CA VAL A 125 1.15 -10.85 -16.60
C VAL A 125 0.88 -9.43 -17.07
N PHE A 126 -0.29 -8.87 -16.75
CA PHE A 126 -0.64 -7.50 -17.10
C PHE A 126 0.37 -6.49 -16.51
N GLY A 127 0.73 -6.61 -15.24
CA GLY A 127 1.72 -5.74 -14.59
C GLY A 127 3.10 -5.83 -15.26
N SER A 128 3.52 -7.04 -15.65
CA SER A 128 4.80 -7.27 -16.31
C SER A 128 4.85 -6.71 -17.72
N VAL A 129 3.78 -6.91 -18.51
CA VAL A 129 3.70 -6.49 -19.91
C VAL A 129 3.37 -5.00 -20.05
N ALA A 130 2.45 -4.49 -19.27
CA ALA A 130 1.98 -3.11 -19.38
C ALA A 130 3.01 -2.07 -18.89
N ARG A 131 3.87 -2.46 -17.94
CA ARG A 131 4.88 -1.56 -17.35
C ARG A 131 5.76 -0.82 -18.37
N PRO A 132 6.40 -1.47 -19.37
CA PRO A 132 7.24 -0.76 -20.35
C PRO A 132 6.44 0.17 -21.27
N TYR A 133 5.19 -0.21 -21.62
CA TYR A 133 4.35 0.59 -22.51
C TYR A 133 3.82 1.86 -21.83
N LEU A 134 3.50 1.77 -20.55
CA LEU A 134 2.96 2.88 -19.77
C LEU A 134 4.03 3.79 -19.15
N ALA A 135 5.32 3.43 -19.26
CA ALA A 135 6.42 4.24 -18.75
C ALA A 135 6.45 5.68 -19.34
N ASN A 136 6.12 5.83 -20.62
CA ASN A 136 6.05 7.12 -21.28
C ASN A 136 4.85 7.95 -20.82
N LEU A 137 3.70 7.31 -20.63
CA LEU A 137 2.49 7.94 -20.11
C LEU A 137 2.69 8.41 -18.66
N ASN A 138 3.34 7.60 -17.84
CA ASN A 138 3.67 7.94 -16.47
C ASN A 138 4.59 9.14 -16.35
N ARG A 139 5.55 9.31 -17.28
CA ARG A 139 6.41 10.50 -17.34
C ARG A 139 5.62 11.79 -17.65
N LEU A 140 4.62 11.71 -18.52
CA LEU A 140 3.74 12.84 -18.83
C LEU A 140 2.88 13.22 -17.62
N PHE A 141 2.27 12.24 -16.95
CA PHE A 141 1.51 12.47 -15.73
C PHE A 141 2.38 12.98 -14.58
N ALA A 142 3.58 12.43 -14.37
CA ALA A 142 4.50 12.90 -13.35
C ALA A 142 4.85 14.37 -13.55
N LYS A 143 5.11 14.79 -14.79
CA LYS A 143 5.41 16.19 -15.13
C LYS A 143 4.24 17.14 -14.87
N GLN A 144 2.99 16.69 -15.13
CA GLN A 144 1.80 17.49 -14.83
C GLN A 144 1.50 17.56 -13.33
N ILE A 145 1.79 16.51 -12.60
CA ILE A 145 1.58 16.45 -11.15
C ILE A 145 2.66 17.28 -10.41
N GLU A 146 3.91 17.28 -10.90
CA GLU A 146 4.98 18.18 -10.41
C GLU A 146 4.63 19.67 -10.61
N GLN A 147 3.85 20.00 -11.64
CA GLN A 147 3.37 21.36 -11.90
C GLN A 147 2.14 21.74 -11.05
N SER A 148 1.48 20.79 -10.41
CA SER A 148 0.39 21.06 -9.49
C SER A 148 0.93 21.08 -8.05
N ASP A 149 0.61 22.14 -7.30
CA ASP A 149 1.02 22.36 -5.90
C ASP A 149 0.65 21.23 -4.92
N ILE A 150 -0.12 20.25 -5.36
CA ILE A 150 -0.57 19.11 -4.55
C ILE A 150 0.59 18.20 -4.10
N ILE A 151 1.67 18.12 -4.90
CA ILE A 151 2.85 17.31 -4.54
C ILE A 151 3.88 18.08 -3.71
N ASN A 152 3.84 19.41 -3.69
CA ASN A 152 4.68 20.16 -2.78
C ASN A 152 4.43 19.83 -1.29
N ILE A 153 3.28 19.26 -0.96
CA ILE A 153 2.97 18.79 0.39
C ILE A 153 3.71 17.47 0.69
N GLU A 154 3.86 16.58 -0.30
CA GLU A 154 4.54 15.28 -0.12
C GLU A 154 6.07 15.42 -0.22
N SER A 155 6.58 16.39 -0.98
CA SER A 155 8.02 16.71 -1.04
C SER A 155 8.51 17.51 0.15
N THR A 156 7.60 18.09 0.95
CA THR A 156 7.94 18.77 2.21
C THR A 156 8.15 17.76 3.35
N GLU A 157 7.70 16.53 3.20
CA GLU A 157 8.12 15.42 4.03
C GLU A 157 9.44 14.84 3.50
N LEU A 158 10.50 15.66 3.52
CA LEU A 158 11.86 15.13 3.58
C LEU A 158 11.85 14.05 4.67
N PRO A 159 12.34 12.83 4.40
CA PRO A 159 12.39 11.81 5.43
C PRO A 159 12.97 12.46 6.69
N GLU A 160 12.28 12.39 7.80
CA GLU A 160 12.66 13.04 9.09
C GLU A 160 14.15 12.88 9.41
N ARG A 161 14.75 11.84 8.90
CA ARG A 161 16.17 11.51 9.00
C ARG A 161 17.07 12.54 8.29
N HIS A 162 16.72 12.96 7.07
CA HIS A 162 17.47 13.99 6.33
C HIS A 162 17.26 15.38 6.91
N TYR A 163 16.05 15.67 7.39
CA TYR A 163 15.77 16.93 8.10
C TYR A 163 16.56 17.03 9.40
N ARG A 164 16.61 15.98 10.22
CA ARG A 164 17.41 15.94 11.46
C ARG A 164 18.91 16.05 11.17
N ILE A 165 19.41 15.41 10.11
CA ILE A 165 20.81 15.52 9.71
C ILE A 165 21.14 16.94 9.25
N SER A 166 20.31 17.57 8.42
CA SER A 166 20.53 18.96 7.97
C SER A 166 20.44 19.97 9.11
N GLN A 167 19.55 19.77 10.08
CA GLN A 167 19.47 20.56 11.32
C GLN A 167 20.73 20.38 12.18
N MET A 168 21.22 19.15 12.37
CA MET A 168 22.46 18.90 13.09
C MET A 168 23.68 19.52 12.40
N ILE A 169 23.76 19.47 11.08
CA ILE A 169 24.85 20.10 10.31
C ILE A 169 24.81 21.62 10.50
N LYS A 170 23.63 22.26 10.44
CA LYS A 170 23.50 23.70 10.72
C LYS A 170 23.96 24.07 12.12
N VAL A 171 23.49 23.34 13.13
CA VAL A 171 23.90 23.58 14.54
C VAL A 171 25.40 23.37 14.75
N LEU A 172 26.02 22.44 14.05
CA LEU A 172 27.47 22.21 14.10
C LEU A 172 28.25 23.34 13.40
N ALA A 173 27.76 23.80 12.25
CA ALA A 173 28.34 24.95 11.53
C ALA A 173 28.27 26.23 12.35
N ASP A 174 27.11 26.54 12.95
CA ASP A 174 26.94 27.69 13.88
C ASP A 174 27.85 27.59 15.09
N ARG A 175 28.11 26.37 15.61
CA ARG A 175 29.07 26.18 16.71
C ARG A 175 30.52 26.41 16.29
N GLU A 176 30.90 26.06 15.09
CA GLU A 176 32.26 26.31 14.59
C GLU A 176 32.49 27.81 14.33
N GLU A 177 31.53 28.50 13.76
CA GLU A 177 31.56 29.93 13.53
C GLU A 177 31.67 30.68 14.88
N TYR A 178 30.85 30.33 15.88
CA TYR A 178 30.93 30.85 17.24
C TYR A 178 32.28 30.60 17.90
N ARG A 179 32.88 29.42 17.69
CA ARG A 179 34.23 29.13 18.22
C ARG A 179 35.30 29.98 17.56
N GLN A 180 35.20 30.23 16.26
CA GLN A 180 36.14 31.10 15.53
C GLN A 180 36.03 32.54 15.99
N GLU A 181 34.83 33.06 16.19
CA GLU A 181 34.59 34.41 16.72
C GLU A 181 35.15 34.54 18.15
N MET A 182 34.94 33.55 19.01
CA MET A 182 35.48 33.53 20.37
C MET A 182 37.02 33.48 20.36
N GLN A 183 37.63 32.74 19.47
CA GLN A 183 39.09 32.72 19.34
C GLN A 183 39.65 34.05 18.82
N GLN A 184 38.99 34.67 17.84
CA GLN A 184 39.37 35.98 17.32
C GLN A 184 39.25 37.09 18.40
N SER A 185 38.15 37.10 19.13
CA SER A 185 37.94 38.08 20.22
C SER A 185 38.95 37.89 21.37
N LYS A 186 39.27 36.63 21.68
CA LYS A 186 40.33 36.31 22.67
C LYS A 186 41.72 36.75 22.18
N ALA A 187 42.02 36.57 20.92
CA ALA A 187 43.28 37.02 20.31
C ALA A 187 43.39 38.55 20.30
N ARG A 188 42.29 39.28 19.95
CA ARG A 188 42.23 40.74 20.03
C ARG A 188 42.39 41.25 21.48
N PHE A 189 41.78 40.61 22.45
CA PHE A 189 41.91 40.93 23.86
C PHE A 189 43.35 40.78 24.35
N MET A 190 44.03 39.69 23.99
CA MET A 190 45.43 39.45 24.30
C MET A 190 46.40 40.45 23.66
N GLN A 191 46.08 40.98 22.49
CA GLN A 191 46.85 42.04 21.84
C GLN A 191 46.69 43.41 22.51
N LEU A 192 45.48 43.71 23.00
CA LEU A 192 45.18 44.97 23.68
C LEU A 192 45.73 45.01 25.12
N TYR A 193 45.86 43.87 25.77
CA TYR A 193 46.31 43.78 27.17
C TYR A 193 47.49 42.79 27.32
N PRO A 194 48.69 43.15 26.83
CA PRO A 194 49.84 42.24 26.84
C PRO A 194 50.41 41.99 28.26
N ARG A 195 49.94 42.73 29.29
CA ARG A 195 50.35 42.58 30.68
C ARG A 195 49.56 41.52 31.48
N LEU A 196 48.60 40.84 30.87
CA LEU A 196 47.80 39.78 31.48
C LEU A 196 48.28 38.37 31.15
N LYS A 197 49.53 38.26 30.72
CA LYS A 197 50.18 36.97 30.48
C LYS A 197 50.75 36.41 31.76
#